data_2eee2ed8881ef108ea09256d8848ef83
#
_entry.id   2eee2ed8881ef108ea09256d8848ef83
#
_cell.length_a   1.000
_cell.length_b   1.000
_cell.length_c   1.000
_cell.angle_alpha   90.00
_cell.angle_beta   90.00
_cell.angle_gamma   90.00
#
_symmetry.space_group_name_H-M   'P 1'
#
loop_
_entity.id
_entity.type
_entity.pdbx_description
1 polymer ?
#
loop_
_entity_poly.entity_id
_entity_poly.type
_entity_poly.pdbx_seq_one_letter_code
_entity_poly.pdbx_strand_id
1 'polypeptide(L)'
;MIRAYNLQMNDEKLVNIFGALALAVADDLLAEAQSEAPEAGPAAAAISLLRHEPGMSIDQLRRGLPLSHPGTVRLVDRLTEDGLVVRQTSERDRRAVALKLTPAGERACSKIRTARGVSVGRALNALSADERATLGGLVEKMLSTLVRGEDHCYAVCRLCDETACKECPVSAALLARG
;
A
#
# COMPACT_ATOMS: atom_id res chain seq x y z
N MET A 1 -26.03 29.65 -11.58
CA MET A 1 -26.17 29.19 -13.00
C MET A 1 -24.97 28.30 -13.28
N ILE A 2 -25.06 26.97 -12.95
CA ILE A 2 -24.00 25.99 -13.17
C ILE A 2 -24.12 25.58 -14.62
N ARG A 3 -23.12 25.94 -15.46
CA ARG A 3 -23.01 25.45 -16.83
C ARG A 3 -22.86 23.93 -16.77
N ALA A 4 -23.85 23.23 -17.29
CA ALA A 4 -23.74 21.80 -17.61
C ALA A 4 -22.63 21.63 -18.67
N TYR A 5 -21.44 21.28 -18.22
CA TYR A 5 -20.37 20.82 -19.11
C TYR A 5 -20.75 19.41 -19.58
N ASN A 6 -21.52 19.36 -20.67
CA ASN A 6 -21.72 18.14 -21.42
C ASN A 6 -20.46 17.89 -22.25
N LEU A 7 -19.37 17.53 -21.58
CA LEU A 7 -18.09 17.19 -22.18
C LEU A 7 -18.14 15.70 -22.53
N GLN A 8 -18.27 15.41 -23.80
CA GLN A 8 -18.01 14.07 -24.32
C GLN A 8 -16.61 13.65 -23.81
N MET A 9 -16.60 12.64 -22.93
CA MET A 9 -15.38 12.04 -22.43
C MET A 9 -14.81 11.20 -23.58
N ASN A 10 -13.77 11.69 -24.26
CA ASN A 10 -12.99 10.88 -25.17
C ASN A 10 -11.87 10.16 -24.40
N ASP A 11 -11.32 9.10 -24.99
CA ASP A 11 -10.29 8.28 -24.34
C ASP A 11 -9.04 9.09 -24.00
N GLU A 12 -8.64 10.05 -24.82
CA GLU A 12 -7.49 10.92 -24.59
C GLU A 12 -7.67 11.78 -23.33
N LYS A 13 -8.84 12.37 -23.18
CA LYS A 13 -9.17 13.15 -21.99
C LYS A 13 -9.23 12.26 -20.75
N LEU A 14 -9.82 11.06 -20.85
CA LEU A 14 -9.88 10.11 -19.75
C LEU A 14 -8.47 9.71 -19.29
N VAL A 15 -7.59 9.35 -20.22
CA VAL A 15 -6.19 9.01 -19.92
C VAL A 15 -5.47 10.17 -19.20
N ASN A 16 -5.66 11.40 -19.69
CA ASN A 16 -5.02 12.57 -19.10
C ASN A 16 -5.51 12.85 -17.67
N ILE A 17 -6.83 12.91 -17.45
CA ILE A 17 -7.36 13.21 -16.11
C ILE A 17 -7.14 12.06 -15.13
N PHE A 18 -7.18 10.82 -15.59
CA PHE A 18 -6.88 9.65 -14.76
C PHE A 18 -5.40 9.63 -14.33
N GLY A 19 -4.47 9.95 -15.25
CA GLY A 19 -3.06 10.08 -14.92
C GLY A 19 -2.81 11.19 -13.89
N ALA A 20 -3.43 12.36 -14.05
CA ALA A 20 -3.35 13.45 -13.09
C ALA A 20 -3.92 13.07 -11.72
N LEU A 21 -5.09 12.41 -11.70
CA LEU A 21 -5.70 11.90 -10.46
C LEU A 21 -4.81 10.88 -9.77
N ALA A 22 -4.23 9.94 -10.53
CA ALA A 22 -3.37 8.90 -9.97
C ALA A 22 -2.13 9.51 -9.29
N LEU A 23 -1.48 10.51 -9.90
CA LEU A 23 -0.37 11.23 -9.31
C LEU A 23 -0.79 11.99 -8.05
N ALA A 24 -1.84 12.79 -8.13
CA ALA A 24 -2.31 13.59 -6.99
C ALA A 24 -2.68 12.71 -5.78
N VAL A 25 -3.42 11.62 -6.02
CA VAL A 25 -3.80 10.68 -4.94
C VAL A 25 -2.59 9.95 -4.39
N ALA A 26 -1.64 9.54 -5.25
CA ALA A 26 -0.43 8.85 -4.80
C ALA A 26 0.49 9.77 -3.98
N ASP A 27 0.70 11.01 -4.41
CA ASP A 27 1.53 11.98 -3.70
C ASP A 27 0.94 12.30 -2.31
N ASP A 28 -0.35 12.61 -2.23
CA ASP A 28 -1.05 12.87 -0.97
C ASP A 28 -0.99 11.65 -0.03
N LEU A 29 -1.31 10.46 -0.56
CA LEU A 29 -1.31 9.21 0.20
C LEU A 29 0.09 8.88 0.77
N LEU A 30 1.13 9.06 -0.03
CA LEU A 30 2.51 8.82 0.41
C LEU A 30 2.95 9.86 1.44
N ALA A 31 2.63 11.13 1.24
CA ALA A 31 2.94 12.19 2.18
C ALA A 31 2.29 11.96 3.55
N GLU A 32 0.99 11.67 3.57
CA GLU A 32 0.25 11.40 4.81
C GLU A 32 0.73 10.12 5.51
N ALA A 33 0.99 9.04 4.77
CA ALA A 33 1.53 7.81 5.36
C ALA A 33 2.92 8.01 5.95
N GLN A 34 3.76 8.82 5.29
CA GLN A 34 5.13 9.11 5.75
C GLN A 34 5.15 10.06 6.94
N SER A 35 4.19 10.99 7.07
CA SER A 35 4.11 11.91 8.21
C SER A 35 3.93 11.19 9.55
N GLU A 36 3.32 10.01 9.53
CA GLU A 36 3.10 9.16 10.71
C GLU A 36 4.18 8.07 10.89
N ALA A 37 5.12 7.98 9.96
CA ALA A 37 6.23 7.04 10.07
C ALA A 37 7.35 7.61 10.97
N PRO A 38 8.14 6.74 11.63
CA PRO A 38 9.24 7.17 12.51
C PRO A 38 10.36 7.89 11.75
N GLU A 39 10.48 7.64 10.46
CA GLU A 39 11.44 8.29 9.57
C GLU A 39 10.86 8.47 8.16
N ALA A 40 11.43 9.41 7.42
CA ALA A 40 11.06 9.65 6.02
C ALA A 40 11.39 8.44 5.12
N GLY A 41 10.71 8.35 4.00
CA GLY A 41 10.97 7.33 2.99
C GLY A 41 10.16 6.03 3.19
N PRO A 42 10.73 4.85 3.00
CA PRO A 42 9.99 3.60 2.91
C PRO A 42 9.58 2.97 4.25
N ALA A 43 9.82 3.63 5.41
CA ALA A 43 9.49 3.10 6.74
C ALA A 43 8.00 2.78 6.89
N ALA A 44 7.10 3.66 6.43
CA ALA A 44 5.66 3.43 6.44
C ALA A 44 5.28 2.15 5.67
N ALA A 45 5.87 1.96 4.49
CA ALA A 45 5.64 0.77 3.67
C ALA A 45 6.19 -0.51 4.34
N ALA A 46 7.38 -0.44 4.94
CA ALA A 46 7.96 -1.57 5.65
C ALA A 46 7.08 -2.02 6.84
N ILE A 47 6.64 -1.07 7.67
CA ILE A 47 5.75 -1.33 8.80
C ILE A 47 4.42 -1.94 8.32
N SER A 48 3.82 -1.40 7.26
CA SER A 48 2.56 -1.90 6.72
C SER A 48 2.69 -3.31 6.15
N LEU A 49 3.77 -3.61 5.42
CA LEU A 49 4.04 -4.95 4.88
C LEU A 49 4.27 -5.98 6.00
N LEU A 50 5.02 -5.63 7.05
CA LEU A 50 5.25 -6.51 8.18
C LEU A 50 3.99 -6.78 8.99
N ARG A 51 3.03 -5.86 8.97
CA ARG A 51 1.70 -6.09 9.55
C ARG A 51 0.87 -7.04 8.69
N HIS A 52 0.94 -6.86 7.36
CA HIS A 52 0.22 -7.69 6.39
C HIS A 52 0.74 -9.14 6.36
N GLU A 53 2.05 -9.32 6.42
CA GLU A 53 2.70 -10.65 6.41
C GLU A 53 3.75 -10.75 7.52
N PRO A 54 3.32 -11.07 8.76
CA PRO A 54 4.24 -11.24 9.88
C PRO A 54 5.22 -12.40 9.62
N GLY A 55 6.48 -12.17 9.89
CA GLY A 55 7.52 -13.19 9.70
C GLY A 55 8.25 -13.13 8.37
N MET A 56 8.05 -12.06 7.57
CA MET A 56 8.84 -11.81 6.37
C MET A 56 10.34 -11.81 6.67
N SER A 57 11.14 -12.34 5.75
CA SER A 57 12.58 -12.11 5.71
C SER A 57 12.88 -10.70 5.14
N ILE A 58 14.13 -10.26 5.30
CA ILE A 58 14.60 -8.99 4.70
C ILE A 58 14.46 -9.02 3.17
N ASP A 59 14.71 -10.15 2.53
CA ASP A 59 14.58 -10.29 1.08
C ASP A 59 13.12 -10.22 0.61
N GLN A 60 12.19 -10.81 1.34
CA GLN A 60 10.75 -10.66 1.06
C GLN A 60 10.31 -9.21 1.24
N LEU A 61 10.67 -8.58 2.36
CA LEU A 61 10.34 -7.18 2.63
C LEU A 61 10.85 -6.25 1.52
N ARG A 62 12.06 -6.49 1.02
CA ARG A 62 12.68 -5.72 -0.07
C ARG A 62 11.85 -5.72 -1.36
N ARG A 63 11.10 -6.79 -1.65
CA ARG A 63 10.27 -6.88 -2.87
C ARG A 63 9.21 -5.78 -2.96
N GLY A 64 8.71 -5.33 -1.81
CA GLY A 64 7.73 -4.24 -1.73
C GLY A 64 8.32 -2.83 -1.56
N LEU A 65 9.64 -2.70 -1.47
CA LEU A 65 10.31 -1.43 -1.18
C LEU A 65 11.24 -1.01 -2.31
N PRO A 66 11.33 0.29 -2.63
CA PRO A 66 12.27 0.83 -3.63
C PRO A 66 13.68 0.94 -3.04
N LEU A 67 14.21 -0.14 -2.45
CA LEU A 67 15.50 -0.18 -1.79
C LEU A 67 16.36 -1.33 -2.28
N SER A 68 17.68 -1.13 -2.24
CA SER A 68 18.65 -2.22 -2.35
C SER A 68 18.63 -3.10 -1.10
N HIS A 69 19.19 -4.31 -1.16
CA HIS A 69 19.31 -5.17 0.03
C HIS A 69 20.02 -4.47 1.20
N PRO A 70 21.20 -3.82 1.04
CA PRO A 70 21.82 -3.07 2.13
C PRO A 70 20.96 -1.90 2.64
N GLY A 71 20.17 -1.27 1.76
CA GLY A 71 19.22 -0.23 2.15
C GLY A 71 18.11 -0.76 3.04
N THR A 72 17.56 -1.93 2.69
CA THR A 72 16.53 -2.60 3.50
C THR A 72 17.08 -3.07 4.86
N VAL A 73 18.32 -3.60 4.89
CA VAL A 73 18.98 -3.97 6.15
C VAL A 73 19.06 -2.76 7.07
N ARG A 74 19.61 -1.63 6.60
CA ARG A 74 19.72 -0.39 7.39
C ARG A 74 18.36 0.14 7.87
N LEU A 75 17.33 0.06 7.04
CA LEU A 75 15.97 0.42 7.47
C LEU A 75 15.49 -0.46 8.60
N VAL A 76 15.65 -1.79 8.47
CA VAL A 76 15.25 -2.74 9.53
C VAL A 76 16.05 -2.56 10.80
N ASP A 77 17.35 -2.21 10.71
CA ASP A 77 18.19 -1.89 11.88
C ASP A 77 17.59 -0.72 12.65
N ARG A 78 17.30 0.40 11.98
CA ARG A 78 16.69 1.59 12.61
C ARG A 78 15.32 1.28 13.22
N LEU A 79 14.43 0.59 12.48
CA LEU A 79 13.13 0.20 13.02
C LEU A 79 13.24 -0.72 14.24
N THR A 80 14.33 -1.50 14.34
CA THR A 80 14.60 -2.35 15.50
C THR A 80 15.13 -1.51 16.67
N GLU A 81 16.02 -0.55 16.42
CA GLU A 81 16.53 0.42 17.40
C GLU A 81 15.41 1.28 17.98
N ASP A 82 14.44 1.69 17.14
CA ASP A 82 13.25 2.42 17.55
C ASP A 82 12.22 1.54 18.29
N GLY A 83 12.49 0.25 18.45
CA GLY A 83 11.60 -0.70 19.12
C GLY A 83 10.29 -1.00 18.38
N LEU A 84 10.22 -0.78 17.08
CA LEU A 84 9.02 -1.01 16.26
C LEU A 84 9.01 -2.41 15.61
N VAL A 85 10.19 -2.96 15.37
CA VAL A 85 10.39 -4.27 14.74
C VAL A 85 11.28 -5.13 15.64
N VAL A 86 11.01 -6.42 15.69
CA VAL A 86 11.89 -7.42 16.30
C VAL A 86 12.32 -8.42 15.27
N ARG A 87 13.56 -8.87 15.39
CA ARG A 87 14.11 -10.01 14.66
C ARG A 87 13.96 -11.26 15.50
N GLN A 88 13.35 -12.28 14.93
CA GLN A 88 13.15 -13.57 15.57
C GLN A 88 13.71 -14.68 14.68
N THR A 89 13.98 -15.84 15.25
CA THR A 89 14.23 -17.04 14.47
C THR A 89 12.94 -17.42 13.72
N SER A 90 13.03 -17.70 12.44
CA SER A 90 11.88 -18.13 11.65
C SER A 90 11.35 -19.48 12.15
N GLU A 91 10.03 -19.59 12.28
CA GLU A 91 9.38 -20.86 12.64
C GLU A 91 9.48 -21.91 11.52
N ARG A 92 9.63 -21.45 10.27
CA ARG A 92 9.75 -22.32 9.08
C ARG A 92 11.17 -22.79 8.84
N ASP A 93 12.15 -21.95 9.14
CA ASP A 93 13.57 -22.26 8.99
C ASP A 93 14.36 -21.60 10.12
N ARG A 94 14.85 -22.42 11.05
CA ARG A 94 15.63 -21.97 12.20
C ARG A 94 16.94 -21.22 11.85
N ARG A 95 17.38 -21.27 10.60
CA ARG A 95 18.56 -20.56 10.11
C ARG A 95 18.22 -19.17 9.57
N ALA A 96 16.93 -18.91 9.33
CA ALA A 96 16.44 -17.67 8.77
C ALA A 96 15.93 -16.72 9.86
N VAL A 97 16.08 -15.41 9.59
CA VAL A 97 15.53 -14.34 10.44
C VAL A 97 14.16 -13.94 9.91
N ALA A 98 13.20 -13.92 10.79
CA ALA A 98 11.84 -13.43 10.58
C ALA A 98 11.66 -12.07 11.24
N LEU A 99 11.02 -11.15 10.56
CA LEU A 99 10.71 -9.80 11.05
C LEU A 99 9.25 -9.76 11.53
N LYS A 100 9.03 -9.21 12.72
CA LYS A 100 7.67 -9.00 13.27
C LYS A 100 7.58 -7.60 13.86
N LEU A 101 6.38 -7.02 13.81
CA LEU A 101 6.09 -5.78 14.54
C LEU A 101 6.03 -6.06 16.04
N THR A 102 6.50 -5.08 16.82
CA THR A 102 6.23 -5.00 18.26
C THR A 102 4.85 -4.40 18.51
N PRO A 103 4.32 -4.38 19.74
CA PRO A 103 3.12 -3.61 20.06
C PRO A 103 3.23 -2.12 19.72
N ALA A 104 4.43 -1.54 19.77
CA ALA A 104 4.69 -0.17 19.35
C ALA A 104 4.62 -0.04 17.81
N GLY A 105 5.18 -1.01 17.08
CA GLY A 105 5.09 -1.09 15.62
C GLY A 105 3.65 -1.25 15.13
N GLU A 106 2.82 -2.05 15.81
CA GLU A 106 1.39 -2.20 15.52
C GLU A 106 0.63 -0.86 15.69
N ARG A 107 0.94 -0.10 16.75
CA ARG A 107 0.36 1.24 16.93
C ARG A 107 0.81 2.21 15.83
N ALA A 108 2.08 2.19 15.45
CA ALA A 108 2.59 3.00 14.34
C ALA A 108 1.89 2.63 13.02
N CYS A 109 1.74 1.33 12.73
CA CYS A 109 0.98 0.87 11.56
C CYS A 109 -0.45 1.39 11.54
N SER A 110 -1.14 1.36 12.69
CA SER A 110 -2.52 1.87 12.79
C SER A 110 -2.62 3.36 12.47
N LYS A 111 -1.66 4.18 12.92
CA LYS A 111 -1.59 5.61 12.58
C LYS A 111 -1.36 5.83 11.10
N ILE A 112 -0.39 5.14 10.50
CA ILE A 112 -0.07 5.19 9.07
C ILE A 112 -1.32 4.85 8.23
N ARG A 113 -2.06 3.80 8.61
CA ARG A 113 -3.29 3.39 7.90
C ARG A 113 -4.40 4.43 8.01
N THR A 114 -4.56 5.04 9.19
CA THR A 114 -5.54 6.11 9.40
C THR A 114 -5.20 7.33 8.53
N ALA A 115 -3.97 7.80 8.56
CA ALA A 115 -3.50 8.94 7.78
C ALA A 115 -3.69 8.71 6.27
N ARG A 116 -3.27 7.54 5.76
CA ARG A 116 -3.54 7.12 4.39
C ARG A 116 -5.03 7.20 4.02
N GLY A 117 -5.90 6.75 4.93
CA GLY A 117 -7.35 6.74 4.70
C GLY A 117 -7.94 8.14 4.56
N VAL A 118 -7.40 9.14 5.24
CA VAL A 118 -7.85 10.54 5.17
C VAL A 118 -7.68 11.10 3.75
N SER A 119 -6.51 10.91 3.17
CA SER A 119 -6.18 11.41 1.83
C SER A 119 -7.10 10.82 0.75
N VAL A 120 -7.19 9.48 0.69
CA VAL A 120 -8.07 8.79 -0.26
C VAL A 120 -9.54 9.14 -0.02
N GLY A 121 -9.95 9.24 1.25
CA GLY A 121 -11.31 9.61 1.65
C GLY A 121 -11.72 10.99 1.13
N ARG A 122 -10.82 11.97 1.12
CA ARG A 122 -11.09 13.31 0.56
C ARG A 122 -11.51 13.24 -0.91
N ALA A 123 -10.79 12.48 -1.72
CA ALA A 123 -11.14 12.31 -3.13
C ALA A 123 -12.49 11.58 -3.32
N LEU A 124 -12.73 10.53 -2.53
CA LEU A 124 -13.96 9.74 -2.61
C LEU A 124 -15.20 10.49 -2.07
N ASN A 125 -15.03 11.47 -1.18
CA ASN A 125 -16.13 12.27 -0.66
C ASN A 125 -16.79 13.20 -1.70
N ALA A 126 -16.15 13.43 -2.84
CA ALA A 126 -16.75 14.11 -3.99
C ALA A 126 -17.86 13.29 -4.69
N LEU A 127 -17.95 12.00 -4.39
CA LEU A 127 -18.85 11.04 -5.04
C LEU A 127 -20.02 10.67 -4.13
N SER A 128 -21.20 10.46 -4.74
CA SER A 128 -22.36 9.84 -4.08
C SER A 128 -22.07 8.35 -3.75
N ALA A 129 -22.95 7.71 -2.99
CA ALA A 129 -22.82 6.30 -2.65
C ALA A 129 -22.82 5.39 -3.90
N ASP A 130 -23.71 5.66 -4.86
CA ASP A 130 -23.85 4.87 -6.09
C ASP A 130 -22.63 5.05 -7.01
N GLU A 131 -22.10 6.27 -7.10
CA GLU A 131 -20.88 6.56 -7.87
C GLU A 131 -19.66 5.87 -7.24
N ARG A 132 -19.56 5.82 -5.90
CA ARG A 132 -18.50 5.07 -5.20
C ARG A 132 -18.59 3.58 -5.45
N ALA A 133 -19.79 3.01 -5.43
CA ALA A 133 -20.00 1.59 -5.72
C ALA A 133 -19.58 1.25 -7.17
N THR A 134 -19.98 2.09 -8.13
CA THR A 134 -19.58 1.96 -9.54
C THR A 134 -18.06 2.08 -9.71
N LEU A 135 -17.45 3.11 -9.10
CA LEU A 135 -16.00 3.31 -9.13
C LEU A 135 -15.27 2.12 -8.51
N GLY A 136 -15.77 1.55 -7.41
CA GLY A 136 -15.18 0.38 -6.76
C GLY A 136 -15.00 -0.78 -7.73
N GLY A 137 -16.05 -1.18 -8.44
CA GLY A 137 -15.97 -2.26 -9.43
C GLY A 137 -15.03 -1.95 -10.62
N LEU A 138 -14.99 -0.69 -11.07
CA LEU A 138 -14.06 -0.27 -12.12
C LEU A 138 -12.61 -0.30 -11.64
N VAL A 139 -12.33 0.15 -10.42
CA VAL A 139 -10.99 0.13 -9.82
C VAL A 139 -10.50 -1.30 -9.59
N GLU A 140 -11.35 -2.19 -9.10
CA GLU A 140 -11.02 -3.62 -8.95
C GLU A 140 -10.62 -4.25 -10.30
N LYS A 141 -11.42 -4.00 -11.34
CA LYS A 141 -11.15 -4.47 -12.70
C LYS A 141 -9.81 -3.93 -13.23
N MET A 142 -9.54 -2.63 -13.07
CA MET A 142 -8.27 -2.03 -13.49
C MET A 142 -7.09 -2.59 -12.70
N LEU A 143 -7.22 -2.68 -11.37
CA LEU A 143 -6.17 -3.14 -10.49
C LEU A 143 -5.77 -4.60 -10.80
N SER A 144 -6.74 -5.48 -11.09
CA SER A 144 -6.48 -6.86 -11.47
C SER A 144 -5.65 -6.99 -12.76
N THR A 145 -5.75 -6.04 -13.69
CA THR A 145 -4.96 -6.03 -14.93
C THR A 145 -3.54 -5.51 -14.73
N LEU A 146 -3.31 -4.67 -13.72
CA LEU A 146 -2.00 -4.06 -13.45
C LEU A 146 -1.04 -5.00 -12.70
N VAL A 147 -1.55 -6.03 -12.04
CA VAL A 147 -0.73 -7.00 -11.30
C VAL A 147 0.13 -7.81 -12.28
N ARG A 148 1.45 -7.80 -12.08
CA ARG A 148 2.43 -8.44 -13.00
C ARG A 148 3.05 -9.72 -12.44
N GLY A 149 2.83 -10.04 -11.16
CA GLY A 149 3.41 -11.17 -10.45
C GLY A 149 3.53 -10.91 -8.96
N GLU A 150 4.04 -11.89 -8.23
CA GLU A 150 4.13 -11.85 -6.76
C GLU A 150 4.91 -10.63 -6.24
N ASP A 151 6.11 -10.38 -6.77
CA ASP A 151 6.93 -9.23 -6.36
C ASP A 151 6.22 -7.88 -6.59
N HIS A 152 5.46 -7.76 -7.68
CA HIS A 152 4.69 -6.57 -7.97
C HIS A 152 3.52 -6.39 -6.99
N CYS A 153 2.98 -7.47 -6.46
CA CYS A 153 1.94 -7.40 -5.44
C CYS A 153 2.44 -6.75 -4.16
N TYR A 154 3.62 -7.11 -3.69
CA TYR A 154 4.21 -6.44 -2.51
C TYR A 154 4.33 -4.93 -2.72
N ALA A 155 4.76 -4.49 -3.91
CA ALA A 155 4.86 -3.07 -4.23
C ALA A 155 3.48 -2.37 -4.28
N VAL A 156 2.46 -3.01 -4.87
CA VAL A 156 1.08 -2.50 -4.93
C VAL A 156 0.45 -2.46 -3.54
N CYS A 157 0.63 -3.52 -2.75
CA CYS A 157 0.00 -3.69 -1.44
C CYS A 157 0.77 -3.03 -0.29
N ARG A 158 1.93 -2.42 -0.53
CA ARG A 158 2.85 -1.90 0.50
C ARG A 158 2.26 -0.95 1.54
N LEU A 159 1.09 -0.39 1.29
CA LEU A 159 0.35 0.47 2.22
C LEU A 159 -1.12 0.04 2.35
N CYS A 160 -1.50 -1.16 1.88
CA CYS A 160 -2.87 -1.64 1.96
C CYS A 160 -3.30 -1.95 3.39
N ASP A 161 -4.61 -1.87 3.60
CA ASP A 161 -5.29 -2.40 4.76
C ASP A 161 -5.98 -3.72 4.37
N GLU A 162 -5.35 -4.83 4.74
CA GLU A 162 -5.86 -6.18 4.42
C GLU A 162 -7.20 -6.47 5.08
N THR A 163 -7.51 -5.77 6.17
CA THR A 163 -8.78 -5.97 6.88
C THR A 163 -9.97 -5.35 6.17
N ALA A 164 -9.71 -4.37 5.29
CA ALA A 164 -10.75 -3.70 4.50
C ALA A 164 -11.21 -4.53 3.29
N CYS A 165 -10.36 -5.41 2.75
CA CYS A 165 -10.64 -6.20 1.56
C CYS A 165 -10.82 -7.69 1.92
N LYS A 166 -12.06 -8.15 2.06
CA LYS A 166 -12.34 -9.58 2.25
C LYS A 166 -11.99 -10.42 1.01
N GLU A 167 -12.23 -9.86 -0.17
CA GLU A 167 -11.88 -10.42 -1.47
C GLU A 167 -10.89 -9.47 -2.14
N CYS A 168 -9.60 -9.79 -2.06
CA CYS A 168 -8.55 -8.92 -2.59
C CYS A 168 -8.40 -9.10 -4.10
N PRO A 169 -8.63 -8.05 -4.93
CA PRO A 169 -8.50 -8.15 -6.38
C PRO A 169 -7.07 -8.46 -6.84
N VAL A 170 -6.07 -8.07 -6.04
CA VAL A 170 -4.66 -8.38 -6.30
C VAL A 170 -4.38 -9.87 -6.09
N SER A 171 -4.86 -10.44 -4.97
CA SER A 171 -4.72 -11.88 -4.69
C SER A 171 -5.49 -12.72 -5.70
N ALA A 172 -6.71 -12.32 -6.06
CA ALA A 172 -7.51 -13.02 -7.07
C ALA A 172 -6.81 -13.02 -8.45
N ALA A 173 -6.20 -11.90 -8.85
CA ALA A 173 -5.45 -11.79 -10.09
C ALA A 173 -4.19 -12.67 -10.13
N LEU A 174 -3.53 -12.88 -8.98
CA LEU A 174 -2.40 -13.81 -8.88
C LEU A 174 -2.83 -15.25 -9.05
N LEU A 175 -3.88 -15.66 -8.33
CA LEU A 175 -4.40 -17.03 -8.40
C LEU A 175 -4.90 -17.41 -9.80
N ALA A 176 -5.43 -16.45 -10.55
CA ALA A 176 -5.89 -16.66 -11.92
C ALA A 176 -4.75 -16.83 -12.95
N ARG A 177 -3.50 -16.55 -12.58
CA ARG A 177 -2.31 -16.61 -13.46
C ARG A 177 -1.41 -17.82 -13.21
N GLY A 178 -1.58 -18.51 -12.10
CA GLY A 178 -0.85 -19.74 -11.72
C GLY A 178 -1.61 -20.97 -12.14
#